data_cd76033784b5413cbbae2d979291186f
#
_entry.id   cd76033784b5413cbbae2d979291186f
#
_cell.length_a   1.000
_cell.length_b   1.000
_cell.length_c   1.000
_cell.angle_alpha   90.00
_cell.angle_beta   90.00
_cell.angle_gamma   90.00
#
_symmetry.space_group_name_H-M   'P 1'
#
loop_
_entity.id
_entity.type
_entity.pdbx_description
1 polymer ?
#
loop_
_entity_poly.entity_id
_entity_poly.type
_entity_poly.pdbx_seq_one_letter_code
_entity_poly.pdbx_strand_id
1 'polypeptide(L)'
;MARRKSRYSGIGGQAVLEGVMMKNKEKYAVAVRKPDGEIEVEVETYQGLAHGSKFKELPFIRGIFNFLDSLILGTRALNYSASFYEEEEGKETKFDKAMDKMSGGNGEKLLSGIVTVISIMLAVGIFIVLPYFISSLFESFIRNRSLMAIIEGVIRIALFLLYVWGISAMKDIRRLYQYHGAEHKCINCIEKGRPLTVHNVMRSSRLHKRCGTSFIFFVMLVSIVLFFFIQVRSEERRVGKECR
;
A
#
# COMPACT_ATOMS: atom_id res chain seq x y z
N MET A 1 -11.52 22.58 28.58
CA MET A 1 -11.93 22.40 27.16
C MET A 1 -12.53 21.01 26.98
N ALA A 2 -13.83 20.91 26.73
CA ALA A 2 -14.51 19.63 26.51
C ALA A 2 -13.95 18.93 25.28
N ARG A 3 -13.51 17.69 25.43
CA ARG A 3 -12.99 16.84 24.36
C ARG A 3 -14.15 16.55 23.39
N ARG A 4 -14.29 17.32 22.29
CA ARG A 4 -15.28 17.04 21.25
C ARG A 4 -15.07 15.60 20.75
N LYS A 5 -16.13 14.77 20.83
CA LYS A 5 -16.12 13.42 20.29
C LYS A 5 -15.82 13.50 18.78
N SER A 6 -14.82 12.76 18.32
CA SER A 6 -14.52 12.65 16.89
C SER A 6 -15.72 12.03 16.18
N ARG A 7 -16.19 12.66 15.09
CA ARG A 7 -17.26 12.17 14.24
C ARG A 7 -16.67 11.49 13.02
N TYR A 8 -17.17 10.34 12.69
CA TYR A 8 -16.78 9.64 11.46
C TYR A 8 -17.16 10.46 10.22
N SER A 9 -16.18 10.85 9.42
CA SER A 9 -16.40 11.68 8.23
C SER A 9 -16.77 10.88 6.98
N GLY A 10 -16.43 9.58 6.95
CA GLY A 10 -16.52 8.76 5.74
C GLY A 10 -15.50 9.11 4.66
N ILE A 11 -14.58 10.03 4.97
CA ILE A 11 -13.52 10.43 4.04
C ILE A 11 -12.38 9.43 4.13
N GLY A 12 -11.95 8.89 2.99
CA GLY A 12 -10.70 8.20 2.78
C GLY A 12 -9.76 9.07 1.97
N GLY A 13 -8.46 8.79 2.03
CA GLY A 13 -7.48 9.50 1.24
C GLY A 13 -6.30 8.63 0.86
N GLN A 14 -5.47 9.17 -0.02
CA GLN A 14 -4.22 8.58 -0.45
C GLN A 14 -3.25 9.69 -0.81
N ALA A 15 -1.99 9.56 -0.41
CA ALA A 15 -0.93 10.41 -0.93
C ALA A 15 -0.62 10.03 -2.38
N VAL A 16 -0.38 11.04 -3.19
CA VAL A 16 0.08 10.94 -4.58
C VAL A 16 1.36 11.75 -4.74
N LEU A 17 1.96 11.72 -5.92
CA LEU A 17 3.18 12.48 -6.18
C LEU A 17 2.89 13.98 -5.99
N GLU A 18 3.62 14.63 -5.08
CA GLU A 18 3.46 16.04 -4.69
C GLU A 18 2.00 16.46 -4.39
N GLY A 19 1.18 15.53 -3.89
CA GLY A 19 -0.23 15.79 -3.69
C GLY A 19 -0.97 14.83 -2.79
N VAL A 20 -2.29 15.04 -2.72
CA VAL A 20 -3.21 14.20 -1.96
C VAL A 20 -4.49 13.95 -2.77
N MET A 21 -4.98 12.73 -2.72
CA MET A 21 -6.33 12.39 -3.16
C MET A 21 -7.23 12.21 -1.95
N MET A 22 -8.42 12.77 -1.99
CA MET A 22 -9.46 12.62 -0.96
C MET A 22 -10.75 12.12 -1.60
N LYS A 23 -11.34 11.06 -1.03
CA LYS A 23 -12.58 10.46 -1.51
C LYS A 23 -13.65 10.48 -0.43
N ASN A 24 -14.86 10.86 -0.82
CA ASN A 24 -16.05 10.72 0.01
C ASN A 24 -17.19 10.14 -0.82
N LYS A 25 -17.61 8.91 -0.53
CA LYS A 25 -18.59 8.14 -1.30
C LYS A 25 -18.14 8.00 -2.78
N GLU A 26 -18.91 8.57 -3.71
CA GLU A 26 -18.65 8.51 -5.16
C GLU A 26 -17.78 9.67 -5.67
N LYS A 27 -17.61 10.73 -4.88
CA LYS A 27 -16.81 11.88 -5.27
C LYS A 27 -15.38 11.76 -4.73
N TYR A 28 -14.41 12.07 -5.57
CA TYR A 28 -13.03 12.22 -5.14
C TYR A 28 -12.44 13.50 -5.76
N ALA A 29 -11.42 14.01 -5.09
CA ALA A 29 -10.63 15.14 -5.55
C ALA A 29 -9.15 14.80 -5.40
N VAL A 30 -8.37 15.18 -6.41
CA VAL A 30 -6.91 15.08 -6.41
C VAL A 30 -6.35 16.48 -6.44
N ALA A 31 -5.54 16.83 -5.45
CA ALA A 31 -4.84 18.12 -5.39
C ALA A 31 -3.34 17.86 -5.54
N VAL A 32 -2.71 18.41 -6.56
CA VAL A 32 -1.31 18.22 -6.91
C VAL A 32 -0.61 19.57 -6.96
N ARG A 33 0.58 19.66 -6.40
CA ARG A 33 1.47 20.81 -6.57
C ARG A 33 2.30 20.59 -7.82
N LYS A 34 2.13 21.45 -8.82
CA LYS A 34 2.90 21.43 -10.07
C LYS A 34 4.36 21.90 -9.85
N PRO A 35 5.27 21.65 -10.80
CA PRO A 35 6.66 22.13 -10.75
C PRO A 35 6.77 23.66 -10.64
N ASP A 36 5.84 24.41 -11.24
CA ASP A 36 5.74 25.87 -11.15
C ASP A 36 5.31 26.38 -9.76
N GLY A 37 4.92 25.46 -8.85
CA GLY A 37 4.46 25.73 -7.48
C GLY A 37 2.96 25.98 -7.37
N GLU A 38 2.22 26.06 -8.48
CA GLU A 38 0.76 26.16 -8.46
C GLU A 38 0.11 24.86 -7.99
N ILE A 39 -1.09 24.96 -7.42
CA ILE A 39 -1.86 23.80 -6.99
C ILE A 39 -3.00 23.58 -7.97
N GLU A 40 -2.96 22.43 -8.66
CA GLU A 40 -4.06 21.97 -9.50
C GLU A 40 -4.99 21.08 -8.68
N VAL A 41 -6.31 21.26 -8.86
CA VAL A 41 -7.31 20.45 -8.16
C VAL A 41 -8.31 19.91 -9.17
N GLU A 42 -8.34 18.59 -9.31
CA GLU A 42 -9.32 17.88 -10.13
C GLU A 42 -10.36 17.22 -9.24
N VAL A 43 -11.64 17.36 -9.61
CA VAL A 43 -12.77 16.75 -8.89
C VAL A 43 -13.55 15.88 -9.84
N GLU A 44 -13.64 14.59 -9.51
CA GLU A 44 -14.32 13.60 -10.33
C GLU A 44 -15.26 12.71 -9.52
N THR A 45 -16.07 11.94 -10.25
CA THR A 45 -16.95 10.90 -9.67
C THR A 45 -16.46 9.51 -10.06
N TYR A 46 -16.44 8.60 -9.08
CA TYR A 46 -16.07 7.20 -9.27
C TYR A 46 -17.13 6.29 -8.67
N GLN A 47 -17.82 5.54 -9.53
CA GLN A 47 -18.93 4.66 -9.13
C GLN A 47 -18.51 3.26 -8.66
N GLY A 48 -17.23 2.90 -8.85
CA GLY A 48 -16.68 1.58 -8.51
C GLY A 48 -17.07 0.48 -9.50
N LEU A 49 -16.29 -0.63 -9.47
CA LEU A 49 -16.41 -1.77 -10.40
C LEU A 49 -17.75 -2.50 -10.31
N ALA A 50 -18.34 -2.58 -9.14
CA ALA A 50 -19.55 -3.36 -8.89
C ALA A 50 -20.78 -2.49 -8.61
N HIS A 51 -20.85 -1.30 -9.27
CA HIS A 51 -22.01 -0.43 -9.15
C HIS A 51 -23.27 -1.16 -9.66
N GLY A 52 -24.30 -1.24 -8.81
CA GLY A 52 -25.57 -1.91 -9.15
C GLY A 52 -25.59 -3.44 -8.99
N SER A 53 -24.52 -4.08 -8.59
CA SER A 53 -24.49 -5.55 -8.38
C SER A 53 -24.82 -5.93 -6.94
N LYS A 54 -25.81 -6.84 -6.77
CA LYS A 54 -26.19 -7.42 -5.45
C LYS A 54 -25.07 -8.24 -4.82
N PHE A 55 -24.09 -8.75 -5.59
CA PHE A 55 -22.94 -9.50 -5.09
C PHE A 55 -22.01 -8.64 -4.20
N LYS A 56 -22.02 -7.30 -4.36
CA LYS A 56 -21.25 -6.38 -3.54
C LYS A 56 -21.73 -6.33 -2.07
N GLU A 57 -22.94 -6.80 -1.77
CA GLU A 57 -23.51 -6.78 -0.42
C GLU A 57 -22.97 -7.92 0.47
N LEU A 58 -22.42 -8.98 -0.13
CA LEU A 58 -21.84 -10.10 0.61
C LEU A 58 -20.58 -9.66 1.37
N PRO A 59 -20.45 -9.95 2.69
CA PRO A 59 -19.43 -9.36 3.56
C PRO A 59 -17.97 -9.59 3.07
N PHE A 60 -17.63 -10.77 2.56
CA PHE A 60 -16.28 -11.06 2.06
C PHE A 60 -16.05 -10.47 0.66
N ILE A 61 -17.02 -10.61 -0.22
CA ILE A 61 -16.98 -10.12 -1.62
C ILE A 61 -16.88 -8.60 -1.65
N ARG A 62 -17.62 -7.92 -0.78
CA ARG A 62 -17.54 -6.46 -0.61
C ARG A 62 -16.12 -5.99 -0.29
N GLY A 63 -15.40 -6.73 0.56
CA GLY A 63 -14.00 -6.39 0.90
C GLY A 63 -13.08 -6.41 -0.31
N ILE A 64 -13.21 -7.44 -1.16
CA ILE A 64 -12.41 -7.61 -2.38
C ILE A 64 -12.72 -6.48 -3.37
N PHE A 65 -14.00 -6.17 -3.63
CA PHE A 65 -14.36 -5.07 -4.53
C PHE A 65 -13.89 -3.71 -4.03
N ASN A 66 -14.04 -3.43 -2.73
CA ASN A 66 -13.56 -2.18 -2.15
C ASN A 66 -12.03 -2.06 -2.25
N PHE A 67 -11.30 -3.16 -2.10
CA PHE A 67 -9.85 -3.20 -2.27
C PHE A 67 -9.45 -2.92 -3.72
N LEU A 68 -10.08 -3.60 -4.69
CA LEU A 68 -9.84 -3.38 -6.12
C LEU A 68 -10.21 -1.94 -6.55
N ASP A 69 -11.35 -1.42 -6.09
CA ASP A 69 -11.75 -0.04 -6.32
C ASP A 69 -10.71 0.95 -5.78
N SER A 70 -10.14 0.67 -4.60
CA SER A 70 -9.08 1.51 -4.01
C SER A 70 -7.79 1.45 -4.81
N LEU A 71 -7.41 0.28 -5.34
CA LEU A 71 -6.24 0.13 -6.20
C LEU A 71 -6.40 0.89 -7.52
N ILE A 72 -7.55 0.73 -8.19
CA ILE A 72 -7.83 1.40 -9.47
C ILE A 72 -7.83 2.91 -9.30
N LEU A 73 -8.55 3.40 -8.28
CA LEU A 73 -8.62 4.82 -8.02
C LEU A 73 -7.26 5.40 -7.61
N GLY A 74 -6.53 4.66 -6.77
CA GLY A 74 -5.19 5.03 -6.34
C GLY A 74 -4.21 5.12 -7.51
N THR A 75 -4.25 4.15 -8.42
CA THR A 75 -3.42 4.17 -9.64
C THR A 75 -3.79 5.34 -10.56
N ARG A 76 -5.09 5.62 -10.74
CA ARG A 76 -5.52 6.79 -11.53
C ARG A 76 -4.99 8.10 -10.93
N ALA A 77 -5.14 8.28 -9.62
CA ALA A 77 -4.67 9.48 -8.95
C ALA A 77 -3.14 9.61 -8.98
N LEU A 78 -2.40 8.49 -8.89
CA LEU A 78 -0.95 8.48 -9.05
C LEU A 78 -0.52 8.85 -10.47
N ASN A 79 -1.14 8.26 -11.51
CA ASN A 79 -0.83 8.58 -12.90
C ASN A 79 -1.18 10.05 -13.22
N TYR A 80 -2.30 10.54 -12.72
CA TYR A 80 -2.66 11.96 -12.86
C TYR A 80 -1.61 12.87 -12.21
N SER A 81 -1.14 12.53 -11.01
CA SER A 81 -0.10 13.35 -10.36
C SER A 81 1.26 13.23 -11.04
N ALA A 82 1.59 12.04 -11.59
CA ALA A 82 2.85 11.82 -12.32
C ALA A 82 2.90 12.59 -13.64
N SER A 83 1.77 12.74 -14.35
CA SER A 83 1.73 13.41 -15.64
C SER A 83 2.23 14.86 -15.62
N PHE A 84 2.19 15.53 -14.46
CA PHE A 84 2.76 16.87 -14.30
C PHE A 84 4.29 16.90 -14.18
N TYR A 85 4.95 15.74 -14.01
CA TYR A 85 6.38 15.60 -13.79
C TYR A 85 7.09 14.79 -14.88
N GLU A 86 6.34 14.11 -15.76
CA GLU A 86 6.89 13.29 -16.86
C GLU A 86 7.68 14.13 -17.89
N GLU A 87 7.35 15.41 -18.06
CA GLU A 87 8.05 16.31 -19.00
C GLU A 87 9.50 16.61 -18.58
N GLU A 88 9.85 16.52 -17.29
CA GLU A 88 11.22 16.75 -16.81
C GLU A 88 12.13 15.54 -16.99
N GLU A 89 11.61 14.32 -17.08
CA GLU A 89 12.37 13.09 -17.27
C GLU A 89 12.64 12.72 -18.73
N GLY A 90 12.15 13.49 -19.69
CA GLY A 90 12.14 13.26 -21.14
C GLY A 90 13.50 13.18 -21.85
N LYS A 91 14.57 12.70 -21.18
CA LYS A 91 15.79 12.25 -21.87
C LYS A 91 15.69 10.76 -22.13
N GLU A 92 15.14 10.40 -23.31
CA GLU A 92 15.22 9.03 -23.81
C GLU A 92 16.62 8.47 -23.61
N THR A 93 16.71 7.45 -22.79
CA THR A 93 17.97 6.76 -22.52
C THR A 93 18.39 6.01 -23.78
N LYS A 94 19.70 5.77 -23.98
CA LYS A 94 20.19 4.93 -25.09
C LYS A 94 19.56 3.54 -25.09
N PHE A 95 19.10 3.08 -23.94
CA PHE A 95 18.41 1.82 -23.75
C PHE A 95 16.97 1.87 -24.31
N ASP A 96 16.24 2.97 -24.12
CA ASP A 96 14.88 3.17 -24.64
C ASP A 96 14.89 3.16 -26.17
N LYS A 97 15.88 3.83 -26.79
CA LYS A 97 16.09 3.82 -28.26
C LYS A 97 16.45 2.44 -28.81
N ALA A 98 17.19 1.64 -28.05
CA ALA A 98 17.55 0.28 -28.45
C ALA A 98 16.32 -0.65 -28.39
N MET A 99 15.49 -0.50 -27.35
CA MET A 99 14.26 -1.27 -27.18
C MET A 99 13.20 -0.91 -28.24
N ASP A 100 13.07 0.37 -28.57
CA ASP A 100 12.12 0.83 -29.59
C ASP A 100 12.48 0.29 -30.98
N LYS A 101 13.76 0.20 -31.31
CA LYS A 101 14.25 -0.47 -32.53
C LYS A 101 13.99 -1.97 -32.56
N MET A 102 14.05 -2.66 -31.43
CA MET A 102 13.82 -4.11 -31.35
C MET A 102 12.33 -4.47 -31.39
N SER A 103 11.43 -3.58 -30.95
CA SER A 103 10.01 -3.90 -30.78
C SER A 103 9.08 -3.28 -31.84
N GLY A 104 9.62 -2.66 -32.87
CA GLY A 104 8.81 -2.10 -33.96
C GLY A 104 7.81 -1.03 -33.53
N GLY A 105 8.17 -0.13 -32.61
CA GLY A 105 7.34 0.96 -32.12
C GLY A 105 6.50 0.64 -30.86
N ASN A 106 6.66 -0.55 -30.29
CA ASN A 106 6.04 -0.94 -29.00
C ASN A 106 7.05 -1.06 -27.85
N GLY A 107 8.23 -0.45 -27.98
CA GLY A 107 9.36 -0.57 -27.03
C GLY A 107 8.99 -0.19 -25.62
N GLU A 108 8.28 0.90 -25.44
CA GLU A 108 7.84 1.40 -24.14
C GLU A 108 6.92 0.41 -23.41
N LYS A 109 5.95 -0.19 -24.11
CA LYS A 109 5.05 -1.20 -23.53
C LYS A 109 5.78 -2.49 -23.17
N LEU A 110 6.74 -2.91 -24.02
CA LEU A 110 7.55 -4.09 -23.75
C LEU A 110 8.49 -3.87 -22.56
N LEU A 111 9.14 -2.70 -22.49
CA LEU A 111 9.99 -2.31 -21.37
C LEU A 111 9.20 -2.27 -20.06
N SER A 112 8.04 -1.60 -20.05
CA SER A 112 7.14 -1.56 -18.88
C SER A 112 6.70 -2.97 -18.45
N GLY A 113 6.40 -3.85 -19.39
CA GLY A 113 6.08 -5.25 -19.10
C GLY A 113 7.24 -6.01 -18.46
N ILE A 114 8.45 -5.88 -19.00
CA ILE A 114 9.66 -6.52 -18.45
C ILE A 114 9.97 -6.01 -17.05
N VAL A 115 9.95 -4.69 -16.85
CA VAL A 115 10.16 -4.06 -15.53
C VAL A 115 9.13 -4.55 -14.52
N THR A 116 7.87 -4.65 -14.93
CA THR A 116 6.78 -5.16 -14.07
C THR A 116 7.05 -6.61 -13.65
N VAL A 117 7.41 -7.49 -14.58
CA VAL A 117 7.72 -8.90 -14.28
C VAL A 117 8.92 -9.02 -13.35
N ILE A 118 10.01 -8.29 -13.63
CA ILE A 118 11.21 -8.28 -12.77
C ILE A 118 10.87 -7.76 -11.37
N SER A 119 10.07 -6.71 -11.26
CA SER A 119 9.64 -6.14 -9.97
C SER A 119 8.81 -7.15 -9.16
N ILE A 120 7.91 -7.88 -9.80
CA ILE A 120 7.12 -8.94 -9.14
C ILE A 120 8.03 -10.07 -8.68
N MET A 121 8.96 -10.53 -9.53
CA MET A 121 9.91 -11.59 -9.16
C MET A 121 10.80 -11.16 -7.98
N LEU A 122 11.27 -9.92 -7.97
CA LEU A 122 12.06 -9.37 -6.88
C LEU A 122 11.25 -9.28 -5.58
N ALA A 123 10.01 -8.83 -5.66
CA ALA A 123 9.11 -8.77 -4.51
C ALA A 123 8.85 -10.18 -3.92
N VAL A 124 8.57 -11.17 -4.77
CA VAL A 124 8.42 -12.57 -4.34
C VAL A 124 9.72 -13.08 -3.71
N GLY A 125 10.87 -12.80 -4.32
CA GLY A 125 12.18 -13.16 -3.80
C GLY A 125 12.44 -12.61 -2.40
N ILE A 126 12.20 -11.30 -2.20
CA ILE A 126 12.48 -10.63 -0.92
C ILE A 126 11.46 -10.99 0.16
N PHE A 127 10.16 -11.07 -0.16
CA PHE A 127 9.12 -11.22 0.87
C PHE A 127 8.63 -12.65 1.09
N ILE A 128 8.92 -13.57 0.19
CA ILE A 128 8.54 -14.98 0.32
C ILE A 128 9.76 -15.88 0.42
N VAL A 129 10.70 -15.81 -0.56
CA VAL A 129 11.82 -16.75 -0.63
C VAL A 129 12.88 -16.45 0.42
N LEU A 130 13.25 -15.17 0.59
CA LEU A 130 14.30 -14.77 1.54
C LEU A 130 13.95 -15.09 3.00
N PRO A 131 12.74 -14.80 3.54
CA PRO A 131 12.37 -15.21 4.89
C PRO A 131 12.43 -16.71 5.10
N TYR A 132 11.95 -17.49 4.13
CA TYR A 132 12.02 -18.94 4.16
C TYR A 132 13.48 -19.44 4.19
N PHE A 133 14.34 -18.88 3.33
CA PHE A 133 15.76 -19.23 3.28
C PHE A 133 16.46 -18.89 4.59
N ILE A 134 16.23 -17.70 5.15
CA ILE A 134 16.81 -17.30 6.44
C ILE A 134 16.32 -18.21 7.56
N SER A 135 15.02 -18.53 7.61
CA SER A 135 14.48 -19.41 8.64
C SER A 135 15.02 -20.83 8.54
N SER A 136 15.27 -21.34 7.34
CA SER A 136 15.82 -22.68 7.14
C SER A 136 17.24 -22.85 7.72
N LEU A 137 18.01 -21.78 7.86
CA LEU A 137 19.32 -21.82 8.53
C LEU A 137 19.20 -22.15 10.02
N PHE A 138 18.06 -21.90 10.64
CA PHE A 138 17.78 -22.20 12.04
C PHE A 138 17.17 -23.58 12.26
N GLU A 139 16.82 -24.30 11.19
CA GLU A 139 16.13 -25.61 11.26
C GLU A 139 16.98 -26.67 11.95
N SER A 140 18.31 -26.59 11.85
CA SER A 140 19.26 -27.48 12.56
C SER A 140 19.28 -27.26 14.07
N PHE A 141 18.96 -26.05 14.53
CA PHE A 141 18.98 -25.69 15.97
C PHE A 141 17.59 -25.81 16.61
N ILE A 142 16.52 -25.64 15.81
CA ILE A 142 15.15 -25.55 16.33
C ILE A 142 14.31 -26.68 15.73
N ARG A 143 14.10 -27.75 16.50
CA ARG A 143 13.28 -28.89 16.08
C ARG A 143 11.77 -28.64 16.15
N ASN A 144 11.33 -27.63 16.92
CA ASN A 144 9.92 -27.31 17.09
C ASN A 144 9.41 -26.48 15.91
N ARG A 145 8.52 -27.08 15.09
CA ARG A 145 7.96 -26.46 13.90
C ARG A 145 7.10 -25.22 14.19
N SER A 146 6.37 -25.23 15.31
CA SER A 146 5.55 -24.09 15.71
C SER A 146 6.42 -22.89 16.07
N LEU A 147 7.55 -23.13 16.75
CA LEU A 147 8.53 -22.08 17.03
C LEU A 147 9.19 -21.56 15.74
N MET A 148 9.46 -22.47 14.79
CA MET A 148 10.00 -22.10 13.47
C MET A 148 9.04 -21.19 12.69
N ALA A 149 7.72 -21.46 12.71
CA ALA A 149 6.73 -20.60 12.08
C ALA A 149 6.68 -19.18 12.68
N ILE A 150 6.86 -19.07 14.00
CA ILE A 150 6.95 -17.76 14.66
C ILE A 150 8.20 -17.01 14.20
N ILE A 151 9.35 -17.69 14.17
CA ILE A 151 10.62 -17.11 13.74
C ILE A 151 10.53 -16.62 12.30
N GLU A 152 10.01 -17.44 11.39
CA GLU A 152 9.77 -17.03 9.99
C GLU A 152 8.86 -15.80 9.90
N GLY A 153 7.80 -15.76 10.71
CA GLY A 153 6.90 -14.60 10.77
C GLY A 153 7.59 -13.35 11.29
N VAL A 154 8.44 -13.47 12.32
CA VAL A 154 9.23 -12.34 12.84
C VAL A 154 10.23 -11.84 11.80
N ILE A 155 10.90 -12.75 11.07
CA ILE A 155 11.82 -12.40 9.98
C ILE A 155 11.08 -11.63 8.89
N ARG A 156 9.87 -12.06 8.48
CA ARG A 156 9.05 -11.35 7.50
C ARG A 156 8.72 -9.92 7.93
N ILE A 157 8.30 -9.74 9.18
CA ILE A 157 8.02 -8.40 9.72
C ILE A 157 9.30 -7.55 9.72
N ALA A 158 10.43 -8.11 10.19
CA ALA A 158 11.69 -7.40 10.23
C ALA A 158 12.16 -6.97 8.84
N LEU A 159 12.09 -7.85 7.84
CA LEU A 159 12.42 -7.54 6.46
C LEU A 159 11.48 -6.47 5.87
N PHE A 160 10.18 -6.56 6.15
CA PHE A 160 9.24 -5.53 5.72
C PHE A 160 9.54 -4.16 6.34
N LEU A 161 9.82 -4.11 7.64
CA LEU A 161 10.17 -2.85 8.30
C LEU A 161 11.51 -2.30 7.79
N LEU A 162 12.49 -3.16 7.55
CA LEU A 162 13.78 -2.79 6.97
C LEU A 162 13.61 -2.24 5.55
N TYR A 163 12.77 -2.88 4.73
CA TYR A 163 12.43 -2.39 3.40
C TYR A 163 11.77 -1.01 3.45
N VAL A 164 10.73 -0.83 4.27
CA VAL A 164 10.04 0.47 4.42
C VAL A 164 11.01 1.54 4.92
N TRP A 165 11.90 1.21 5.86
CA TRP A 165 12.93 2.11 6.33
C TRP A 165 13.91 2.47 5.22
N GLY A 166 14.37 1.48 4.44
CA GLY A 166 15.30 1.68 3.32
C GLY A 166 14.72 2.58 2.23
N ILE A 167 13.50 2.30 1.76
CA ILE A 167 12.85 3.15 0.73
C ILE A 167 12.53 4.56 1.24
N SER A 168 12.34 4.73 2.56
CA SER A 168 12.11 6.06 3.15
C SER A 168 13.30 7.01 3.05
N ALA A 169 14.50 6.48 2.74
CA ALA A 169 15.69 7.28 2.48
C ALA A 169 15.64 7.97 1.09
N MET A 170 14.86 7.46 0.15
CA MET A 170 14.64 8.07 -1.17
C MET A 170 13.85 9.37 -1.01
N LYS A 171 14.29 10.44 -1.70
CA LYS A 171 13.68 11.78 -1.56
C LYS A 171 12.20 11.77 -1.93
N ASP A 172 11.81 11.11 -3.03
CA ASP A 172 10.45 11.07 -3.54
C ASP A 172 9.52 10.29 -2.63
N ILE A 173 9.97 9.14 -2.13
CA ILE A 173 9.21 8.32 -1.17
C ILE A 173 9.06 9.06 0.17
N ARG A 174 10.13 9.73 0.63
CA ARG A 174 10.06 10.57 1.84
C ARG A 174 9.04 11.69 1.67
N ARG A 175 8.98 12.29 0.49
CA ARG A 175 8.02 13.34 0.14
C ARG A 175 6.59 12.79 0.15
N LEU A 176 6.38 11.63 -0.47
CA LEU A 176 5.10 10.92 -0.44
C LEU A 176 4.63 10.63 0.99
N TYR A 177 5.52 10.21 1.89
CA TYR A 177 5.18 10.02 3.31
C TYR A 177 4.82 11.32 4.03
N GLN A 178 5.41 12.45 3.64
CA GLN A 178 5.02 13.76 4.17
C GLN A 178 3.59 14.11 3.77
N TYR A 179 3.22 13.91 2.50
CA TYR A 179 1.85 14.10 2.02
C TYR A 179 0.87 13.14 2.68
N HIS A 180 1.24 11.87 2.88
CA HIS A 180 0.43 10.92 3.63
C HIS A 180 0.17 11.37 5.08
N GLY A 181 1.18 11.90 5.74
CA GLY A 181 1.02 12.50 7.07
C GLY A 181 0.13 13.75 7.06
N ALA A 182 0.18 14.56 5.99
CA ALA A 182 -0.68 15.73 5.83
C ALA A 182 -2.13 15.33 5.58
N GLU A 183 -2.37 14.32 4.74
CA GLU A 183 -3.69 13.73 4.51
C GLU A 183 -4.35 13.31 5.83
N HIS A 184 -3.65 12.52 6.67
CA HIS A 184 -4.15 12.13 7.98
C HIS A 184 -4.50 13.31 8.89
N LYS A 185 -3.67 14.37 8.86
CA LYS A 185 -3.94 15.60 9.62
C LYS A 185 -5.20 16.30 9.14
N CYS A 186 -5.44 16.36 7.82
CA CYS A 186 -6.64 16.94 7.24
C CYS A 186 -7.89 16.18 7.68
N ILE A 187 -7.90 14.84 7.54
CA ILE A 187 -9.03 14.02 7.95
C ILE A 187 -9.29 14.16 9.46
N ASN A 188 -8.25 14.10 10.29
CA ASN A 188 -8.39 14.27 11.73
C ASN A 188 -8.89 15.67 12.12
N CYS A 189 -8.55 16.71 11.36
CA CYS A 189 -9.05 18.07 11.55
C CYS A 189 -10.57 18.12 11.32
N ILE A 190 -11.03 17.56 10.20
CA ILE A 190 -12.46 17.48 9.83
C ILE A 190 -13.24 16.65 10.85
N GLU A 191 -12.74 15.47 11.24
CA GLU A 191 -13.41 14.59 12.20
C GLU A 191 -13.54 15.18 13.59
N LYS A 192 -12.65 16.08 13.96
CA LYS A 192 -12.76 16.87 15.21
C LYS A 192 -13.66 18.10 15.07
N GLY A 193 -14.29 18.31 13.91
CA GLY A 193 -15.17 19.44 13.64
C GLY A 193 -14.45 20.79 13.71
N ARG A 194 -13.18 20.84 13.33
CA ARG A 194 -12.39 22.08 13.27
C ARG A 194 -12.45 22.64 11.86
N PRO A 195 -12.46 23.97 11.71
CA PRO A 195 -12.29 24.59 10.38
C PRO A 195 -10.99 24.12 9.72
N LEU A 196 -11.04 23.82 8.42
CA LEU A 196 -9.91 23.31 7.66
C LEU A 196 -8.96 24.47 7.29
N THR A 197 -8.25 24.96 8.27
CA THR A 197 -7.20 25.98 8.11
C THR A 197 -5.83 25.34 8.32
N VAL A 198 -4.79 25.91 7.71
CA VAL A 198 -3.39 25.42 7.84
C VAL A 198 -3.03 25.26 9.31
N HIS A 199 -3.38 26.24 10.17
CA HIS A 199 -3.10 26.21 11.60
C HIS A 199 -3.74 25.00 12.30
N ASN A 200 -5.02 24.73 12.05
CA ASN A 200 -5.75 23.63 12.67
C ASN A 200 -5.27 22.26 12.15
N VAL A 201 -4.97 22.15 10.86
CA VAL A 201 -4.40 20.96 10.25
C VAL A 201 -3.03 20.64 10.85
N MET A 202 -2.16 21.62 10.94
CA MET A 202 -0.82 21.44 11.53
C MET A 202 -0.86 20.92 12.97
N ARG A 203 -1.83 21.35 13.76
CA ARG A 203 -2.06 20.90 15.16
C ARG A 203 -2.80 19.57 15.27
N SER A 204 -3.28 19.01 14.17
CA SER A 204 -3.98 17.73 14.15
C SER A 204 -2.99 16.55 14.13
N SER A 205 -3.43 15.39 14.62
CA SER A 205 -2.61 14.17 14.70
C SER A 205 -2.31 13.60 13.31
N ARG A 206 -1.10 13.06 13.14
CA ARG A 206 -0.72 12.24 11.98
C ARG A 206 -1.24 10.80 12.09
N LEU A 207 -1.61 10.35 13.29
CA LEU A 207 -2.10 9.01 13.51
C LEU A 207 -3.57 8.94 13.15
N HIS A 208 -3.92 8.07 12.22
CA HIS A 208 -5.30 7.83 11.80
C HIS A 208 -5.61 6.33 11.81
N LYS A 209 -6.79 5.94 12.33
CA LYS A 209 -7.15 4.53 12.54
C LYS A 209 -7.40 3.75 11.25
N ARG A 210 -7.64 4.43 10.13
CA ARG A 210 -8.01 3.84 8.83
C ARG A 210 -6.88 3.99 7.80
N CYS A 211 -5.65 3.89 8.26
CA CYS A 211 -4.49 3.95 7.40
C CYS A 211 -4.26 2.60 6.69
N GLY A 212 -4.03 2.64 5.38
CA GLY A 212 -3.72 1.44 4.59
C GLY A 212 -2.44 0.72 5.05
N THR A 213 -1.43 1.45 5.53
CA THR A 213 -0.20 0.85 6.08
C THR A 213 -0.47 0.06 7.36
N SER A 214 -1.35 0.55 8.24
CA SER A 214 -1.79 -0.18 9.43
C SER A 214 -2.54 -1.46 9.08
N PHE A 215 -3.30 -1.45 7.98
CA PHE A 215 -3.99 -2.63 7.47
C PHE A 215 -3.00 -3.71 7.03
N ILE A 216 -1.96 -3.37 6.26
CA ILE A 216 -0.92 -4.31 5.82
C ILE A 216 -0.25 -4.96 7.04
N PHE A 217 0.14 -4.15 8.03
CA PHE A 217 0.76 -4.66 9.26
C PHE A 217 -0.17 -5.62 10.02
N PHE A 218 -1.46 -5.28 10.13
CA PHE A 218 -2.46 -6.13 10.76
C PHE A 218 -2.65 -7.46 10.01
N VAL A 219 -2.70 -7.44 8.67
CA VAL A 219 -2.78 -8.66 7.84
C VAL A 219 -1.56 -9.55 8.06
N MET A 220 -0.36 -8.99 8.16
CA MET A 220 0.85 -9.76 8.46
C MET A 220 0.77 -10.43 9.83
N LEU A 221 0.32 -9.73 10.87
CA LEU A 221 0.14 -10.30 12.20
C LEU A 221 -0.87 -11.45 12.21
N VAL A 222 -2.03 -11.23 11.57
CA VAL A 222 -3.08 -12.26 11.45
C VAL A 222 -2.54 -13.47 10.69
N SER A 223 -1.78 -13.28 9.63
CA SER A 223 -1.16 -14.36 8.86
C SER A 223 -0.22 -15.21 9.73
N ILE A 224 0.62 -14.58 10.55
CA ILE A 224 1.52 -15.30 11.47
C ILE A 224 0.73 -16.16 12.46
N VAL A 225 -0.32 -15.60 13.05
CA VAL A 225 -1.19 -16.31 14.00
C VAL A 225 -1.87 -17.50 13.31
N LEU A 226 -2.41 -17.31 12.11
CA LEU A 226 -3.05 -18.39 11.34
C LEU A 226 -2.06 -19.49 10.97
N PHE A 227 -0.86 -19.16 10.48
CA PHE A 227 0.17 -20.14 10.15
C PHE A 227 0.63 -20.91 11.38
N PHE A 228 0.77 -20.26 12.53
CA PHE A 228 1.07 -20.93 13.79
C PHE A 228 0.03 -22.02 14.12
N PHE A 229 -1.26 -21.69 14.08
CA PHE A 229 -2.33 -22.64 14.36
C PHE A 229 -2.40 -23.78 13.33
N ILE A 230 -2.19 -23.50 12.04
CA ILE A 230 -2.18 -24.52 10.98
C ILE A 230 -1.02 -25.50 11.23
N GLN A 231 0.15 -25.01 11.60
CA GLN A 231 1.31 -25.86 11.87
C GLN A 231 1.11 -26.72 13.12
N VAL A 232 0.62 -26.14 14.22
CA VAL A 232 0.31 -26.90 15.46
C VAL A 232 -0.63 -28.05 15.13
N ARG A 233 -1.72 -27.78 14.41
CA ARG A 233 -2.71 -28.81 14.05
C ARG A 233 -2.15 -29.87 13.08
N SER A 234 -1.20 -29.52 12.23
CA SER A 234 -0.52 -30.48 11.35
C SER A 234 0.43 -31.41 12.10
N GLU A 235 1.07 -30.93 13.17
CA GLU A 235 1.91 -31.75 14.06
C GLU A 235 1.06 -32.75 14.86
N GLU A 236 -0.06 -32.32 15.44
CA GLU A 236 -0.98 -33.23 16.15
C GLU A 236 -1.49 -34.37 15.26
N ARG A 237 -1.79 -34.10 13.98
CA ARG A 237 -2.22 -35.13 13.04
C ARG A 237 -1.12 -36.11 12.66
N ARG A 238 0.16 -35.71 12.66
CA ARG A 238 1.31 -36.60 12.40
C ARG A 238 1.54 -37.53 13.59
N VAL A 239 1.62 -36.97 14.79
CA VAL A 239 1.81 -37.76 16.02
C VAL A 239 0.69 -38.79 16.20
N GLY A 240 -0.56 -38.42 15.90
CA GLY A 240 -1.69 -39.36 15.98
C GLY A 240 -1.70 -40.46 14.90
N LYS A 241 -0.92 -40.32 13.81
CA LYS A 241 -0.74 -41.38 12.80
C LYS A 241 0.44 -42.32 13.10
N GLU A 242 1.47 -41.83 13.78
CA GLU A 242 2.62 -42.68 14.19
C GLU A 242 2.31 -43.55 15.39
N CYS A 243 1.24 -43.25 16.13
CA CYS A 243 0.78 -44.09 17.28
C CYS A 243 -0.31 -45.11 16.91
N ARG A 244 -0.58 -45.34 15.62
CA ARG A 244 -1.48 -46.37 15.13
C ARG A 244 -0.73 -47.35 14.23
#